data_1570e4593a84449dd9548f191ca57760
#
_entry.id   1570e4593a84449dd9548f191ca57760
#
_cell.length_a   1.000
_cell.length_b   1.000
_cell.length_c   1.000
_cell.angle_alpha   90.00
_cell.angle_beta   90.00
_cell.angle_gamma   90.00
#
_symmetry.space_group_name_H-M   'P 1'
#
loop_
_entity.id
_entity.type
_entity.pdbx_description
1 polymer ?
#
loop_
_entity_poly.entity_id
_entity_poly.type
_entity_poly.pdbx_seq_one_letter_code
_entity_poly.pdbx_strand_id
1 'polypeptide(L)'
;MAKLVIAALFGLFLVPALAYDPRIVGGKAASAGQFPYQVALKRSGSFLCGGSIISSTFVLTAAHCVVDGNNNAYAASLFTVVAGTLNYNSGGVSKTGKNVYVHESYGNFKNDIALIELSSAFTFSTTIQPIALATSAPPTGASIVISGWGRLSTSGSLPSQLQYNTLSAAAVSACSASGVNYAGLLCLAHSSGNGACNGDSGGPATYNGKVVGVANFVVGGCGSSYPDGYALVSYFYNWIAARVN
;
A
#
# COMPACT_ATOMS: atom_id res chain seq x y z
N MET A 1 61.79 -1.62 47.20
CA MET A 1 61.01 -0.70 46.32
C MET A 1 60.20 -1.57 45.35
N ALA A 2 58.93 -1.82 45.65
CA ALA A 2 58.05 -2.61 44.80
C ALA A 2 57.29 -1.65 43.85
N LYS A 3 57.43 -1.87 42.54
CA LYS A 3 56.68 -1.12 41.52
C LYS A 3 55.32 -1.77 41.28
N LEU A 4 54.25 -1.06 41.65
CA LEU A 4 52.86 -1.41 41.39
C LEU A 4 52.53 -1.11 39.91
N VAL A 5 52.25 -2.13 39.11
CA VAL A 5 51.79 -1.99 37.71
C VAL A 5 50.25 -2.02 37.75
N ILE A 6 49.62 -0.90 37.52
CA ILE A 6 48.17 -0.78 37.36
C ILE A 6 47.83 -1.13 35.91
N ALA A 7 47.25 -2.29 35.67
CA ALA A 7 46.68 -2.64 34.37
C ALA A 7 45.28 -2.05 34.26
N ALA A 8 45.12 -1.02 33.36
CA ALA A 8 43.81 -0.50 33.04
C ALA A 8 43.09 -1.42 32.04
N LEU A 9 42.04 -2.08 32.50
CA LEU A 9 41.11 -2.88 31.69
C LEU A 9 40.18 -1.87 30.94
N PHE A 10 40.47 -1.60 29.66
CA PHE A 10 39.50 -0.95 28.77
C PHE A 10 38.42 -1.97 28.39
N GLY A 11 37.28 -1.88 29.04
CA GLY A 11 36.07 -2.61 28.62
C GLY A 11 35.54 -2.06 27.29
N LEU A 12 35.70 -2.83 26.22
CA LEU A 12 35.05 -2.54 24.93
C LEU A 12 33.54 -2.75 25.12
N PHE A 13 32.78 -1.68 25.32
CA PHE A 13 31.33 -1.71 25.19
C PHE A 13 30.99 -1.87 23.72
N LEU A 14 30.68 -3.09 23.27
CA LEU A 14 30.00 -3.35 22.01
C LEU A 14 28.59 -2.78 22.12
N VAL A 15 28.41 -1.55 21.64
CA VAL A 15 27.06 -1.01 21.37
C VAL A 15 26.52 -1.82 20.19
N PRO A 16 25.44 -2.59 20.33
CA PRO A 16 24.83 -3.24 19.17
C PRO A 16 24.45 -2.12 18.20
N ALA A 17 25.00 -2.15 16.99
CA ALA A 17 24.52 -1.33 15.89
C ALA A 17 23.06 -1.73 15.70
N LEU A 18 22.12 -0.84 16.05
CA LEU A 18 20.73 -0.97 15.65
C LEU A 18 20.76 -1.02 14.13
N ALA A 19 20.57 -2.22 13.56
CA ALA A 19 20.38 -2.39 12.15
C ALA A 19 19.16 -1.52 11.79
N TYR A 20 19.40 -0.41 11.13
CA TYR A 20 18.35 0.40 10.52
C TYR A 20 17.78 -0.45 9.39
N ASP A 21 16.68 -1.13 9.70
CA ASP A 21 15.95 -1.98 8.75
C ASP A 21 15.05 -1.04 7.92
N PRO A 22 15.40 -0.73 6.65
CA PRO A 22 14.63 0.20 5.84
C PRO A 22 13.25 -0.41 5.52
N ARG A 23 12.19 0.39 5.65
CA ARG A 23 10.79 -0.09 5.65
C ARG A 23 9.94 0.90 4.85
N ILE A 24 8.77 0.57 4.20
CA ILE A 24 7.97 1.54 3.42
C ILE A 24 8.60 2.88 3.69
N VAL A 25 9.07 3.64 2.78
CA VAL A 25 10.10 4.64 3.07
C VAL A 25 9.83 5.32 4.42
N GLY A 26 10.70 5.12 5.43
CA GLY A 26 10.51 5.61 6.80
C GLY A 26 9.47 4.88 7.67
N GLY A 27 8.86 3.79 7.19
CA GLY A 27 7.81 3.05 7.88
C GLY A 27 8.27 2.08 8.97
N LYS A 28 7.42 1.10 9.29
CA LYS A 28 7.62 0.06 10.30
C LYS A 28 7.11 -1.28 9.79
N ALA A 29 7.70 -2.39 10.26
CA ALA A 29 7.18 -3.73 9.99
C ALA A 29 5.81 -3.93 10.65
N ALA A 30 4.87 -4.51 9.90
CA ALA A 30 3.57 -4.86 10.41
C ALA A 30 3.62 -6.13 11.27
N SER A 31 2.69 -6.24 12.22
CA SER A 31 2.44 -7.44 13.00
C SER A 31 1.32 -8.29 12.36
N ALA A 32 1.28 -9.58 12.68
CA ALA A 32 0.25 -10.48 12.17
C ALA A 32 -1.16 -9.98 12.56
N GLY A 33 -2.08 -9.93 11.59
CA GLY A 33 -3.44 -9.46 11.80
C GLY A 33 -3.60 -7.94 11.99
N GLN A 34 -2.53 -7.15 11.90
CA GLN A 34 -2.62 -5.69 12.04
C GLN A 34 -3.39 -5.04 10.88
N PHE A 35 -3.23 -5.58 9.67
CA PHE A 35 -3.92 -5.11 8.45
C PHE A 35 -4.61 -6.31 7.77
N PRO A 36 -5.70 -6.85 8.35
CA PRO A 36 -6.29 -8.12 7.89
C PRO A 36 -6.96 -8.00 6.51
N TYR A 37 -7.14 -6.79 6.03
CA TYR A 37 -7.66 -6.48 4.69
C TYR A 37 -6.59 -6.38 3.61
N GLN A 38 -5.30 -6.28 3.99
CA GLN A 38 -4.20 -6.13 3.04
C GLN A 38 -4.03 -7.40 2.22
N VAL A 39 -3.92 -7.24 0.91
CA VAL A 39 -3.59 -8.34 0.00
C VAL A 39 -2.36 -8.01 -0.85
N ALA A 40 -1.64 -9.06 -1.22
CA ALA A 40 -0.64 -9.01 -2.28
C ALA A 40 -1.29 -9.47 -3.60
N LEU A 41 -1.26 -8.61 -4.60
CA LEU A 41 -1.69 -8.94 -5.95
C LEU A 41 -0.49 -9.47 -6.74
N LYS A 42 -0.60 -10.68 -7.26
CA LYS A 42 0.38 -11.30 -8.13
C LYS A 42 -0.18 -11.42 -9.54
N ARG A 43 0.67 -11.24 -10.56
CA ARG A 43 0.36 -11.56 -11.95
C ARG A 43 1.34 -12.60 -12.46
N SER A 44 0.82 -13.72 -12.97
CA SER A 44 1.63 -14.86 -13.46
C SER A 44 2.67 -15.33 -12.43
N GLY A 45 2.28 -15.35 -11.14
CA GLY A 45 3.12 -15.80 -10.02
C GLY A 45 4.04 -14.74 -9.40
N SER A 46 4.29 -13.61 -10.08
CA SER A 46 5.15 -12.53 -9.59
C SER A 46 4.36 -11.46 -8.84
N PHE A 47 4.90 -10.96 -7.73
CA PHE A 47 4.31 -9.82 -7.01
C PHE A 47 4.25 -8.60 -7.92
N LEU A 48 3.13 -7.89 -7.89
CA LEU A 48 2.87 -6.75 -8.76
C LEU A 48 2.46 -5.51 -7.96
N CYS A 49 1.43 -5.64 -7.12
CA CYS A 49 0.73 -4.54 -6.45
C CYS A 49 0.17 -4.98 -5.10
N GLY A 50 -0.32 -4.01 -4.34
CA GLY A 50 -1.19 -4.22 -3.19
C GLY A 50 -2.68 -4.18 -3.56
N GLY A 51 -3.52 -4.39 -2.56
CA GLY A 51 -4.97 -4.23 -2.64
C GLY A 51 -5.63 -4.35 -1.29
N SER A 52 -6.94 -4.16 -1.25
CA SER A 52 -7.77 -4.25 -0.03
C SER A 52 -8.96 -5.18 -0.23
N ILE A 53 -9.18 -6.13 0.66
CA ILE A 53 -10.40 -6.92 0.71
C ILE A 53 -11.55 -5.98 1.10
N ILE A 54 -12.59 -5.86 0.28
CA ILE A 54 -13.79 -5.05 0.57
C ILE A 54 -15.05 -5.89 0.73
N SER A 55 -15.03 -7.15 0.29
CA SER A 55 -16.01 -8.19 0.59
C SER A 55 -15.34 -9.56 0.52
N SER A 56 -16.09 -10.64 0.77
CA SER A 56 -15.50 -11.99 0.67
C SER A 56 -15.02 -12.35 -0.74
N THR A 57 -15.52 -11.68 -1.77
CA THR A 57 -15.24 -11.97 -3.18
C THR A 57 -14.68 -10.79 -3.96
N PHE A 58 -14.53 -9.60 -3.36
CA PHE A 58 -14.02 -8.42 -4.05
C PHE A 58 -12.79 -7.80 -3.38
N VAL A 59 -11.83 -7.46 -4.22
CA VAL A 59 -10.61 -6.74 -3.84
C VAL A 59 -10.55 -5.42 -4.60
N LEU A 60 -10.31 -4.33 -3.87
CA LEU A 60 -10.08 -2.99 -4.39
C LEU A 60 -8.58 -2.81 -4.66
N THR A 61 -8.22 -2.33 -5.84
CA THR A 61 -6.84 -2.04 -6.25
C THR A 61 -6.80 -0.87 -7.25
N ALA A 62 -5.63 -0.53 -7.79
CA ALA A 62 -5.47 0.50 -8.81
C ALA A 62 -5.70 -0.07 -10.22
N ALA A 63 -6.20 0.77 -11.14
CA ALA A 63 -6.41 0.40 -12.53
C ALA A 63 -5.09 0.04 -13.23
N HIS A 64 -4.02 0.84 -13.00
CA HIS A 64 -2.72 0.57 -13.61
C HIS A 64 -2.11 -0.79 -13.23
N CYS A 65 -2.57 -1.40 -12.14
CA CYS A 65 -2.14 -2.75 -11.74
C CYS A 65 -2.73 -3.85 -12.62
N VAL A 66 -3.85 -3.59 -13.27
CA VAL A 66 -4.66 -4.63 -13.96
C VAL A 66 -4.87 -4.38 -15.45
N VAL A 67 -4.22 -3.37 -16.02
CA VAL A 67 -4.27 -3.07 -17.46
C VAL A 67 -2.90 -3.18 -18.11
N ASP A 68 -2.90 -3.32 -19.44
CA ASP A 68 -1.72 -3.23 -20.30
C ASP A 68 -1.38 -1.76 -20.67
N GLY A 69 -0.33 -1.55 -21.46
CA GLY A 69 0.10 -0.23 -21.92
C GLY A 69 -0.92 0.53 -22.80
N ASN A 70 -1.98 -0.17 -23.26
CA ASN A 70 -3.08 0.41 -24.05
C ASN A 70 -4.36 0.60 -23.20
N ASN A 71 -4.25 0.45 -21.88
CA ASN A 71 -5.36 0.46 -20.92
C ASN A 71 -6.39 -0.68 -21.09
N ASN A 72 -6.04 -1.76 -21.79
CA ASN A 72 -6.89 -2.95 -21.85
C ASN A 72 -6.69 -3.79 -20.58
N ALA A 73 -7.80 -4.21 -19.96
CA ALA A 73 -7.73 -5.09 -18.81
C ALA A 73 -7.07 -6.44 -19.17
N TYR A 74 -6.12 -6.88 -18.37
CA TYR A 74 -5.60 -8.24 -18.46
C TYR A 74 -6.68 -9.27 -18.10
N ALA A 75 -6.56 -10.49 -18.62
CA ALA A 75 -7.43 -11.60 -18.23
C ALA A 75 -7.35 -11.81 -16.72
N ALA A 76 -8.49 -11.86 -16.05
CA ALA A 76 -8.58 -11.97 -14.59
C ALA A 76 -7.89 -13.23 -14.04
N SER A 77 -7.87 -14.32 -14.80
CA SER A 77 -7.19 -15.59 -14.45
C SER A 77 -5.66 -15.46 -14.29
N LEU A 78 -5.06 -14.40 -14.82
CA LEU A 78 -3.63 -14.11 -14.62
C LEU A 78 -3.33 -13.58 -13.21
N PHE A 79 -4.37 -13.12 -12.48
CA PHE A 79 -4.20 -12.56 -11.15
C PHE A 79 -4.44 -13.58 -10.05
N THR A 80 -3.52 -13.60 -9.11
CA THR A 80 -3.65 -14.32 -7.83
C THR A 80 -3.61 -13.28 -6.71
N VAL A 81 -4.63 -13.29 -5.88
CA VAL A 81 -4.75 -12.45 -4.67
C VAL A 81 -4.35 -13.28 -3.46
N VAL A 82 -3.34 -12.83 -2.72
CA VAL A 82 -2.84 -13.51 -1.51
C VAL A 82 -3.17 -12.67 -0.28
N ALA A 83 -3.88 -13.26 0.69
CA ALA A 83 -4.32 -12.61 1.92
C ALA A 83 -3.83 -13.36 3.16
N GLY A 84 -3.83 -12.69 4.33
CA GLY A 84 -3.57 -13.33 5.62
C GLY A 84 -2.10 -13.67 5.88
N THR A 85 -1.17 -13.02 5.18
CA THR A 85 0.27 -13.21 5.39
C THR A 85 1.00 -11.88 5.54
N LEU A 86 2.08 -11.89 6.29
CA LEU A 86 3.04 -10.77 6.31
C LEU A 86 4.08 -10.87 5.19
N ASN A 87 4.26 -12.06 4.61
CA ASN A 87 5.27 -12.29 3.56
C ASN A 87 4.57 -12.64 2.25
N TYR A 88 4.63 -11.72 1.26
CA TYR A 88 4.00 -11.95 -0.05
C TYR A 88 4.56 -13.15 -0.82
N ASN A 89 5.74 -13.67 -0.45
CA ASN A 89 6.36 -14.84 -1.10
C ASN A 89 5.93 -16.18 -0.49
N SER A 90 5.36 -16.17 0.72
CA SER A 90 5.04 -17.41 1.43
C SER A 90 3.83 -17.26 2.36
N GLY A 91 3.14 -18.36 2.59
CA GLY A 91 1.98 -18.41 3.49
C GLY A 91 0.74 -17.74 2.88
N GLY A 92 -0.25 -17.52 3.75
CA GLY A 92 -1.52 -16.91 3.39
C GLY A 92 -2.46 -17.82 2.60
N VAL A 93 -3.59 -17.25 2.21
CA VAL A 93 -4.63 -17.89 1.40
C VAL A 93 -4.67 -17.20 0.04
N SER A 94 -4.56 -17.99 -1.03
CA SER A 94 -4.56 -17.50 -2.41
C SER A 94 -5.93 -17.71 -3.07
N LYS A 95 -6.40 -16.72 -3.82
CA LYS A 95 -7.60 -16.77 -4.66
C LYS A 95 -7.27 -16.27 -6.05
N THR A 96 -7.84 -16.90 -7.08
CA THR A 96 -7.68 -16.47 -8.48
C THR A 96 -8.75 -15.44 -8.83
N GLY A 97 -8.43 -14.48 -9.67
CA GLY A 97 -9.39 -13.52 -10.22
C GLY A 97 -10.37 -14.20 -11.18
N LYS A 98 -11.64 -13.80 -11.11
CA LYS A 98 -12.74 -14.22 -11.98
C LYS A 98 -13.07 -13.13 -13.01
N ASN A 99 -13.21 -11.89 -12.53
CA ASN A 99 -13.43 -10.70 -13.36
C ASN A 99 -12.55 -9.54 -12.88
N VAL A 100 -12.20 -8.65 -13.80
CA VAL A 100 -11.52 -7.38 -13.54
C VAL A 100 -12.43 -6.26 -14.02
N TYR A 101 -12.70 -5.30 -13.15
CA TYR A 101 -13.46 -4.09 -13.45
C TYR A 101 -12.53 -2.90 -13.33
N VAL A 102 -12.26 -2.24 -14.44
CA VAL A 102 -11.45 -1.01 -14.52
C VAL A 102 -12.40 0.17 -14.64
N HIS A 103 -12.11 1.29 -13.99
CA HIS A 103 -12.92 2.49 -14.15
C HIS A 103 -12.89 2.96 -15.61
N GLU A 104 -14.04 3.20 -16.21
CA GLU A 104 -14.22 3.42 -17.64
C GLU A 104 -13.48 4.67 -18.15
N SER A 105 -13.27 5.64 -17.25
CA SER A 105 -12.52 6.87 -17.54
C SER A 105 -11.10 6.85 -16.97
N TYR A 106 -10.50 5.66 -16.77
CA TYR A 106 -9.11 5.55 -16.34
C TYR A 106 -8.17 6.11 -17.42
N GLY A 107 -7.23 6.94 -17.01
CA GLY A 107 -6.18 7.47 -17.88
C GLY A 107 -5.46 8.68 -17.29
N ASN A 108 -4.22 8.89 -17.70
CA ASN A 108 -3.40 10.03 -17.24
C ASN A 108 -3.36 10.17 -15.70
N PHE A 109 -3.19 9.07 -14.98
CA PHE A 109 -3.22 8.97 -13.52
C PHE A 109 -4.54 9.41 -12.87
N LYS A 110 -5.59 9.66 -13.65
CA LYS A 110 -6.93 9.94 -13.14
C LYS A 110 -7.78 8.68 -13.16
N ASN A 111 -8.73 8.60 -12.23
CA ASN A 111 -9.65 7.47 -12.07
C ASN A 111 -8.90 6.12 -11.99
N ASP A 112 -7.75 6.13 -11.31
CA ASP A 112 -6.88 4.96 -11.17
C ASP A 112 -7.41 4.04 -10.08
N ILE A 113 -8.49 3.35 -10.39
CA ILE A 113 -9.20 2.46 -9.49
C ILE A 113 -9.76 1.25 -10.26
N ALA A 114 -9.68 0.08 -9.66
CA ALA A 114 -10.18 -1.16 -10.21
C ALA A 114 -10.65 -2.11 -9.11
N LEU A 115 -11.49 -3.08 -9.50
CA LEU A 115 -11.92 -4.20 -8.68
C LEU A 115 -11.49 -5.51 -9.32
N ILE A 116 -11.09 -6.46 -8.48
CA ILE A 116 -10.94 -7.86 -8.86
C ILE A 116 -12.02 -8.66 -8.13
N GLU A 117 -12.94 -9.27 -8.90
CA GLU A 117 -13.84 -10.29 -8.40
C GLU A 117 -13.08 -11.62 -8.34
N LEU A 118 -13.17 -12.32 -7.22
CA LEU A 118 -12.50 -13.58 -6.99
C LEU A 118 -13.35 -14.76 -7.45
N SER A 119 -12.72 -15.82 -7.92
CA SER A 119 -13.39 -17.06 -8.33
C SER A 119 -14.02 -17.84 -7.17
N SER A 120 -13.56 -17.59 -5.95
CA SER A 120 -14.10 -18.16 -4.71
C SER A 120 -13.90 -17.21 -3.54
N ALA A 121 -14.83 -17.22 -2.59
CA ALA A 121 -14.80 -16.34 -1.43
C ALA A 121 -13.61 -16.62 -0.50
N PHE A 122 -13.11 -15.58 0.15
CA PHE A 122 -12.28 -15.73 1.34
C PHE A 122 -13.16 -16.16 2.53
N THR A 123 -12.63 -17.06 3.33
CA THR A 123 -13.14 -17.32 4.70
C THR A 123 -12.47 -16.33 5.63
N PHE A 124 -13.24 -15.50 6.30
CA PHE A 124 -12.73 -14.50 7.22
C PHE A 124 -12.14 -15.15 8.48
N SER A 125 -11.09 -14.54 9.00
CA SER A 125 -10.33 -14.98 10.17
C SER A 125 -9.73 -13.77 10.88
N THR A 126 -8.92 -13.96 11.90
CA THR A 126 -8.18 -12.87 12.57
C THR A 126 -7.18 -12.16 11.64
N THR A 127 -6.73 -12.80 10.57
CA THR A 127 -5.76 -12.26 9.62
C THR A 127 -6.34 -11.95 8.23
N ILE A 128 -7.62 -12.29 7.98
CA ILE A 128 -8.33 -12.02 6.72
C ILE A 128 -9.70 -11.43 7.06
N GLN A 129 -9.85 -10.12 6.84
CA GLN A 129 -11.10 -9.38 7.09
C GLN A 129 -11.32 -8.33 6.03
N PRO A 130 -12.56 -8.01 5.67
CA PRO A 130 -12.84 -6.88 4.81
C PRO A 130 -12.66 -5.55 5.54
N ILE A 131 -12.35 -4.50 4.79
CA ILE A 131 -12.37 -3.12 5.28
C ILE A 131 -13.54 -2.36 4.66
N ALA A 132 -14.23 -1.55 5.47
CA ALA A 132 -15.32 -0.70 4.99
C ALA A 132 -14.79 0.43 4.09
N LEU A 133 -15.58 0.80 3.08
CA LEU A 133 -15.30 1.95 2.23
C LEU A 133 -15.63 3.26 2.95
N ALA A 134 -14.79 4.27 2.79
CA ALA A 134 -15.12 5.62 3.22
C ALA A 134 -16.17 6.25 2.30
N THR A 135 -17.16 6.94 2.89
CA THR A 135 -18.21 7.69 2.17
C THR A 135 -17.91 9.19 2.12
N SER A 136 -16.87 9.64 2.81
CA SER A 136 -16.39 11.03 2.82
C SER A 136 -14.87 11.08 2.80
N ALA A 137 -14.31 12.17 2.28
CA ALA A 137 -12.86 12.40 2.34
C ALA A 137 -12.41 12.60 3.79
N PRO A 138 -11.18 12.18 4.14
CA PRO A 138 -10.61 12.53 5.43
C PRO A 138 -10.35 14.05 5.50
N PRO A 139 -10.47 14.68 6.65
CA PRO A 139 -10.13 16.09 6.79
C PRO A 139 -8.62 16.33 6.55
N THR A 140 -8.28 17.51 6.05
CA THR A 140 -6.87 17.93 5.93
C THR A 140 -6.19 17.86 7.31
N GLY A 141 -4.97 17.32 7.35
CA GLY A 141 -4.23 17.07 8.58
C GLY A 141 -4.54 15.73 9.25
N ALA A 142 -5.53 14.97 8.78
CA ALA A 142 -5.82 13.64 9.32
C ALA A 142 -4.63 12.70 9.17
N SER A 143 -4.36 11.89 10.20
CA SER A 143 -3.34 10.84 10.20
C SER A 143 -3.85 9.63 9.41
N ILE A 144 -3.25 9.38 8.26
CA ILE A 144 -3.61 8.31 7.32
C ILE A 144 -2.57 7.21 7.41
N VAL A 145 -3.01 5.99 7.67
CA VAL A 145 -2.12 4.82 7.69
C VAL A 145 -2.10 4.18 6.31
N ILE A 146 -0.91 3.99 5.78
CA ILE A 146 -0.65 3.24 4.53
C ILE A 146 0.06 1.94 4.86
N SER A 147 -0.21 0.87 4.09
CA SER A 147 0.45 -0.42 4.25
C SER A 147 0.74 -1.07 2.89
N GLY A 148 1.85 -1.81 2.81
CA GLY A 148 2.25 -2.48 1.57
C GLY A 148 3.63 -3.12 1.62
N TRP A 149 4.02 -3.69 0.49
CA TRP A 149 5.34 -4.31 0.26
C TRP A 149 6.15 -3.54 -0.79
N GLY A 150 5.88 -2.25 -0.95
CA GLY A 150 6.62 -1.39 -1.86
C GLY A 150 8.09 -1.27 -1.47
N ARG A 151 8.91 -0.85 -2.43
CA ARG A 151 10.34 -0.65 -2.23
C ARG A 151 10.61 0.31 -1.07
N LEU A 152 11.75 0.13 -0.45
CA LEU A 152 12.16 0.89 0.73
C LEU A 152 12.92 2.18 0.38
N SER A 153 13.22 2.34 -0.92
CA SER A 153 13.79 3.53 -1.56
C SER A 153 13.62 3.40 -3.07
N THR A 154 13.84 4.47 -3.84
CA THR A 154 13.67 4.50 -5.31
C THR A 154 14.43 3.36 -6.01
N SER A 155 15.64 3.03 -5.58
CA SER A 155 16.47 1.95 -6.13
C SER A 155 16.54 0.71 -5.24
N GLY A 156 15.80 0.69 -4.12
CA GLY A 156 15.80 -0.40 -3.16
C GLY A 156 15.09 -1.66 -3.64
N SER A 157 15.27 -2.75 -2.91
CA SER A 157 14.53 -4.00 -3.11
C SER A 157 13.13 -3.95 -2.47
N LEU A 158 12.26 -4.87 -2.87
CA LEU A 158 10.98 -5.11 -2.19
C LEU A 158 11.25 -5.83 -0.85
N PRO A 159 10.68 -5.35 0.28
CA PRO A 159 10.73 -6.07 1.54
C PRO A 159 9.85 -7.32 1.45
N SER A 160 10.30 -8.44 2.01
CA SER A 160 9.46 -9.64 2.08
C SER A 160 8.33 -9.45 3.10
N GLN A 161 8.57 -8.72 4.17
CA GLN A 161 7.62 -8.47 5.25
C GLN A 161 6.79 -7.21 5.00
N LEU A 162 5.46 -7.29 5.23
CA LEU A 162 4.53 -6.17 5.15
C LEU A 162 4.99 -5.00 6.02
N GLN A 163 4.94 -3.80 5.45
CA GLN A 163 5.33 -2.55 6.09
C GLN A 163 4.13 -1.62 6.22
N TYR A 164 4.21 -0.62 7.10
CA TYR A 164 3.24 0.47 7.19
C TYR A 164 3.91 1.78 7.61
N ASN A 165 3.26 2.89 7.30
CA ASN A 165 3.64 4.24 7.73
C ASN A 165 2.39 5.09 7.98
N THR A 166 2.57 6.24 8.61
CA THR A 166 1.50 7.23 8.84
C THR A 166 1.87 8.52 8.13
N LEU A 167 1.00 8.94 7.21
CA LEU A 167 1.12 10.18 6.44
C LEU A 167 0.01 11.14 6.82
N SER A 168 0.02 12.36 6.31
CA SER A 168 -0.98 13.37 6.62
C SER A 168 -1.85 13.67 5.38
N ALA A 169 -3.17 13.63 5.52
CA ALA A 169 -4.06 14.08 4.46
C ALA A 169 -3.82 15.57 4.15
N ALA A 170 -3.67 15.91 2.89
CA ALA A 170 -3.41 17.27 2.43
C ALA A 170 -4.47 17.74 1.44
N ALA A 171 -4.56 19.05 1.22
CA ALA A 171 -5.40 19.59 0.16
C ALA A 171 -4.93 19.07 -1.21
N VAL A 172 -5.85 18.87 -2.17
CA VAL A 172 -5.53 18.36 -3.51
C VAL A 172 -4.48 19.24 -4.23
N SER A 173 -4.46 20.53 -3.96
CA SER A 173 -3.45 21.46 -4.48
C SER A 173 -2.01 21.13 -4.04
N ALA A 174 -1.81 20.40 -2.94
CA ALA A 174 -0.49 19.97 -2.51
C ALA A 174 0.17 18.98 -3.49
N CYS A 175 -0.64 18.24 -4.27
CA CYS A 175 -0.16 17.35 -5.33
C CYS A 175 0.08 18.06 -6.68
N SER A 176 0.05 19.38 -6.76
CA SER A 176 0.16 20.13 -8.03
C SER A 176 1.43 19.81 -8.83
N ALA A 177 2.53 19.47 -8.18
CA ALA A 177 3.77 19.04 -8.83
C ALA A 177 3.63 17.76 -9.68
N SER A 178 2.59 16.95 -9.46
CA SER A 178 2.30 15.76 -10.28
C SER A 178 1.67 16.09 -11.63
N GLY A 179 1.16 17.31 -11.82
CA GLY A 179 0.28 17.66 -12.95
C GLY A 179 -1.12 17.06 -12.86
N VAL A 180 -1.42 16.26 -11.83
CA VAL A 180 -2.73 15.64 -11.60
C VAL A 180 -3.50 16.45 -10.57
N ASN A 181 -4.60 17.07 -10.99
CA ASN A 181 -5.48 17.84 -10.10
C ASN A 181 -6.94 17.57 -10.48
N TYR A 182 -7.66 16.83 -9.65
CA TYR A 182 -9.09 16.54 -9.83
C TYR A 182 -9.71 16.08 -8.49
N ALA A 183 -11.04 16.13 -8.38
CA ALA A 183 -11.76 15.84 -7.13
C ALA A 183 -11.61 14.40 -6.61
N GLY A 184 -11.25 13.46 -7.48
CA GLY A 184 -11.01 12.05 -7.12
C GLY A 184 -9.58 11.75 -6.64
N LEU A 185 -8.76 12.78 -6.35
CA LEU A 185 -7.40 12.64 -5.85
C LEU A 185 -7.36 12.88 -4.34
N LEU A 186 -6.72 11.99 -3.60
CA LEU A 186 -6.30 12.18 -2.21
C LEU A 186 -4.79 12.39 -2.18
N CYS A 187 -4.34 13.53 -1.65
CA CYS A 187 -2.93 13.84 -1.46
C CYS A 187 -2.51 13.50 -0.04
N LEU A 188 -1.41 12.75 0.09
CA LEU A 188 -0.83 12.40 1.39
C LEU A 188 0.55 13.04 1.52
N ALA A 189 0.64 14.05 2.38
CA ALA A 189 1.88 14.75 2.68
C ALA A 189 2.72 13.99 3.71
N HIS A 190 4.03 14.08 3.56
CA HIS A 190 5.02 13.49 4.44
C HIS A 190 6.32 14.29 4.39
N SER A 191 7.22 14.08 5.35
CA SER A 191 8.59 14.58 5.29
C SER A 191 9.43 13.74 4.33
N SER A 192 10.52 14.33 3.81
CA SER A 192 11.51 13.59 3.04
C SER A 192 12.00 12.35 3.81
N GLY A 193 12.19 11.25 3.10
CA GLY A 193 12.54 9.95 3.68
C GLY A 193 11.33 9.17 4.21
N ASN A 194 10.09 9.57 3.84
CA ASN A 194 8.85 8.87 4.16
C ASN A 194 7.97 8.73 2.91
N GLY A 195 6.97 7.88 2.94
CA GLY A 195 5.95 7.76 1.89
C GLY A 195 5.87 6.41 1.23
N ALA A 196 5.01 6.31 0.22
CA ALA A 196 4.85 5.13 -0.63
C ALA A 196 5.99 4.97 -1.64
N CYS A 197 6.10 3.78 -2.21
CA CYS A 197 7.08 3.47 -3.25
C CYS A 197 6.53 2.44 -4.23
N ASN A 198 7.30 2.14 -5.27
CA ASN A 198 6.98 1.14 -6.29
C ASN A 198 6.68 -0.22 -5.64
N GLY A 199 5.50 -0.77 -5.90
CA GLY A 199 4.97 -1.98 -5.28
C GLY A 199 3.90 -1.72 -4.20
N ASP A 200 3.76 -0.48 -3.68
CA ASP A 200 2.62 -0.08 -2.84
C ASP A 200 1.36 0.23 -3.67
N SER A 201 1.50 0.40 -4.99
CA SER A 201 0.43 0.62 -5.96
C SER A 201 -0.79 -0.25 -5.69
N GLY A 202 -1.99 0.32 -5.72
CA GLY A 202 -3.25 -0.38 -5.44
C GLY A 202 -3.49 -0.68 -3.95
N GLY A 203 -2.48 -0.53 -3.10
CA GLY A 203 -2.57 -0.73 -1.66
C GLY A 203 -3.41 0.34 -0.95
N PRO A 204 -3.83 0.07 0.30
CA PRO A 204 -4.74 0.92 1.05
C PRO A 204 -4.05 2.14 1.68
N ALA A 205 -4.78 3.25 1.69
CA ALA A 205 -4.67 4.32 2.67
C ALA A 205 -5.91 4.28 3.55
N THR A 206 -5.75 4.27 4.87
CA THR A 206 -6.84 4.06 5.81
C THR A 206 -6.95 5.16 6.86
N TYR A 207 -8.19 5.45 7.23
CA TYR A 207 -8.53 6.42 8.26
C TYR A 207 -9.77 5.95 9.02
N ASN A 208 -9.72 5.98 10.36
CA ASN A 208 -10.82 5.57 11.23
C ASN A 208 -11.45 4.22 10.84
N GLY A 209 -10.61 3.21 10.56
CA GLY A 209 -11.07 1.85 10.22
C GLY A 209 -11.71 1.71 8.83
N LYS A 210 -11.57 2.70 7.96
CA LYS A 210 -12.09 2.68 6.58
C LYS A 210 -10.97 2.89 5.59
N VAL A 211 -11.07 2.28 4.40
CA VAL A 211 -10.20 2.61 3.27
C VAL A 211 -10.66 3.95 2.68
N VAL A 212 -9.76 4.93 2.68
CA VAL A 212 -9.99 6.29 2.15
C VAL A 212 -9.28 6.54 0.83
N GLY A 213 -8.24 5.74 0.53
CA GLY A 213 -7.44 5.92 -0.67
C GLY A 213 -6.86 4.61 -1.20
N VAL A 214 -6.57 4.59 -2.51
CA VAL A 214 -5.89 3.52 -3.25
C VAL A 214 -4.61 4.11 -3.84
N ALA A 215 -3.45 3.52 -3.53
CA ALA A 215 -2.15 4.04 -3.93
C ALA A 215 -2.01 4.11 -5.45
N ASN A 216 -1.68 5.29 -5.98
CA ASN A 216 -1.65 5.60 -7.39
C ASN A 216 -0.22 5.96 -7.86
N PHE A 217 0.34 7.08 -7.40
CA PHE A 217 1.66 7.54 -7.85
C PHE A 217 2.47 8.23 -6.75
N VAL A 218 3.78 8.28 -6.98
CA VAL A 218 4.74 9.11 -6.22
C VAL A 218 5.42 10.10 -7.16
N VAL A 219 5.84 11.26 -6.67
CA VAL A 219 6.48 12.34 -7.44
C VAL A 219 7.93 12.50 -6.98
N GLY A 220 8.86 12.65 -7.92
CA GLY A 220 10.28 12.92 -7.61
C GLY A 220 11.03 11.72 -7.01
N GLY A 221 10.44 10.51 -7.09
CA GLY A 221 10.97 9.28 -6.50
C GLY A 221 10.44 9.01 -5.09
N CYS A 222 10.70 7.80 -4.60
CA CYS A 222 10.21 7.35 -3.31
C CYS A 222 10.88 8.10 -2.15
N GLY A 223 10.07 8.56 -1.20
CA GLY A 223 10.55 9.33 -0.05
C GLY A 223 11.05 10.73 -0.42
N SER A 224 10.59 11.29 -1.54
CA SER A 224 10.82 12.70 -1.89
C SER A 224 10.13 13.64 -0.89
N SER A 225 10.22 14.94 -1.10
CA SER A 225 9.46 15.93 -0.32
C SER A 225 8.06 16.22 -0.89
N TYR A 226 7.73 15.62 -2.05
CA TYR A 226 6.42 15.80 -2.68
C TYR A 226 5.40 14.84 -2.07
N PRO A 227 4.12 15.25 -1.93
CA PRO A 227 3.05 14.37 -1.49
C PRO A 227 2.82 13.21 -2.45
N ASP A 228 2.42 12.06 -1.91
CA ASP A 228 1.99 10.89 -2.66
C ASP A 228 0.53 11.03 -3.10
N GLY A 229 0.20 10.55 -4.31
CA GLY A 229 -1.15 10.58 -4.87
C GLY A 229 -1.88 9.25 -4.71
N TYR A 230 -3.13 9.32 -4.26
CA TYR A 230 -4.03 8.19 -4.06
C TYR A 230 -5.37 8.45 -4.74
N ALA A 231 -6.02 7.44 -5.29
CA ALA A 231 -7.42 7.57 -5.73
C ALA A 231 -8.33 7.67 -4.49
N LEU A 232 -9.15 8.73 -4.40
CA LEU A 232 -10.02 9.01 -3.26
C LEU A 232 -11.24 8.09 -3.26
N VAL A 233 -11.33 7.14 -2.34
CA VAL A 233 -12.37 6.11 -2.32
C VAL A 233 -13.79 6.69 -2.24
N SER A 234 -14.01 7.74 -1.46
CA SER A 234 -15.34 8.33 -1.35
C SER A 234 -15.84 8.97 -2.65
N TYR A 235 -14.94 9.44 -3.52
CA TYR A 235 -15.29 9.92 -4.86
C TYR A 235 -15.80 8.79 -5.75
N PHE A 236 -15.22 7.60 -5.61
CA PHE A 236 -15.56 6.40 -6.38
C PHE A 236 -16.58 5.48 -5.69
N TYR A 237 -17.12 5.88 -4.54
CA TYR A 237 -17.97 5.03 -3.71
C TYR A 237 -19.13 4.41 -4.50
N ASN A 238 -19.87 5.22 -5.26
CA ASN A 238 -21.01 4.74 -6.06
C ASN A 238 -20.58 3.77 -7.17
N TRP A 239 -19.43 4.04 -7.81
CA TRP A 239 -18.87 3.17 -8.82
C TRP A 239 -18.49 1.80 -8.25
N ILE A 240 -17.89 1.76 -7.06
CA ILE A 240 -17.56 0.53 -6.35
C ILE A 240 -18.84 -0.20 -5.92
N ALA A 241 -19.75 0.49 -5.24
CA ALA A 241 -20.97 -0.09 -4.68
C ALA A 241 -21.86 -0.74 -5.76
N ALA A 242 -21.94 -0.15 -6.95
CA ALA A 242 -22.71 -0.69 -8.07
C ALA A 242 -22.20 -2.06 -8.59
N ARG A 243 -20.96 -2.46 -8.21
CA ARG A 243 -20.33 -3.71 -8.69
C ARG A 243 -20.15 -4.77 -7.61
N VAL A 244 -20.20 -4.37 -6.35
CA VAL A 244 -19.94 -5.26 -5.21
C VAL A 244 -21.23 -5.83 -4.60
N ASN A 245 -22.39 -5.23 -4.90
CA ASN A 245 -23.74 -5.65 -4.43
C ASN A 245 -24.34 -6.75 -5.30
#